data_361b0cd9148a7be9f1ed7cb6d48c214f
#
_entry.id   361b0cd9148a7be9f1ed7cb6d48c214f
#
_cell.length_a   1.000
_cell.length_b   1.000
_cell.length_c   1.000
_cell.angle_alpha   90.00
_cell.angle_beta   90.00
_cell.angle_gamma   90.00
#
_symmetry.space_group_name_H-M   'P 1'
#
loop_
_entity.id
_entity.type
_entity.pdbx_description
1 polymer ?
#
loop_
_entity_poly.entity_id
_entity_poly.type
_entity_poly.pdbx_seq_one_letter_code
_entity_poly.pdbx_strand_id
1 'polypeptide(L)'
;MSRTNYEAAVDALVQASSVCIITHLRPDADAVGSAAALTLALRQRGKQTRTVIGQRRDISANLFSIPTVDEIELVDELPTGYDLYVTLDCGSLDRTGSVADSIAELAAAGRVLCIDHHSSNEGFGSINVVDPVCESTTVVLLDILDRISVQ
;
A
#
# COMPACT_ATOMS: atom_id res chain seq x y z
N MET A 1 -1.97 -12.47 -17.82
CA MET A 1 -1.09 -12.05 -16.71
C MET A 1 -1.78 -12.30 -15.38
N SER A 2 -1.09 -12.90 -14.44
CA SER A 2 -1.65 -13.15 -13.11
C SER A 2 -1.83 -11.83 -12.34
N ARG A 3 -3.01 -11.64 -11.72
CA ARG A 3 -3.25 -10.51 -10.82
C ARG A 3 -2.66 -10.74 -9.44
N THR A 4 -2.16 -11.95 -9.16
CA THR A 4 -1.66 -12.32 -7.84
C THR A 4 -0.23 -12.82 -7.98
N ASN A 5 0.71 -11.91 -7.80
CA ASN A 5 2.14 -12.19 -7.95
C ASN A 5 2.88 -11.94 -6.64
N TYR A 6 2.77 -12.91 -5.71
CA TYR A 6 3.39 -12.81 -4.40
C TYR A 6 4.91 -12.74 -4.46
N GLU A 7 5.52 -13.52 -5.35
CA GLU A 7 6.98 -13.58 -5.45
C GLU A 7 7.60 -12.23 -5.85
N ALA A 8 7.04 -11.61 -6.88
CA ALA A 8 7.51 -10.30 -7.34
C ALA A 8 7.28 -9.22 -6.26
N ALA A 9 6.17 -9.31 -5.51
CA ALA A 9 5.90 -8.39 -4.42
C ALA A 9 6.93 -8.51 -3.29
N VAL A 10 7.27 -9.72 -2.91
CA VAL A 10 8.30 -9.99 -1.89
C VAL A 10 9.65 -9.44 -2.34
N ASP A 11 10.04 -9.72 -3.58
CA ASP A 11 11.32 -9.24 -4.13
C ASP A 11 11.38 -7.71 -4.15
N ALA A 12 10.31 -7.04 -4.58
CA ALA A 12 10.25 -5.58 -4.61
C ALA A 12 10.40 -4.98 -3.22
N LEU A 13 9.71 -5.52 -2.22
CA LEU A 13 9.77 -5.03 -0.85
C LEU A 13 11.13 -5.29 -0.20
N VAL A 14 11.76 -6.42 -0.49
CA VAL A 14 13.09 -6.75 0.04
C VAL A 14 14.16 -5.82 -0.55
N GLN A 15 14.07 -5.52 -1.84
CA GLN A 15 15.06 -4.70 -2.53
C GLN A 15 14.96 -3.20 -2.25
N ALA A 16 13.75 -2.69 -1.98
CA ALA A 16 13.55 -1.26 -1.74
C ALA A 16 14.16 -0.83 -0.42
N SER A 17 14.84 0.32 -0.41
CA SER A 17 15.35 0.96 0.81
C SER A 17 14.37 1.97 1.37
N SER A 18 13.54 2.56 0.51
CA SER A 18 12.51 3.53 0.90
C SER A 18 11.18 3.18 0.23
N VAL A 19 10.09 3.27 0.99
CA VAL A 19 8.76 2.89 0.53
C VAL A 19 7.75 3.95 0.92
N CYS A 20 7.01 4.46 -0.06
CA CYS A 20 5.85 5.31 0.17
C CYS A 20 4.59 4.44 0.12
N ILE A 21 3.81 4.46 1.18
CA ILE A 21 2.60 3.66 1.35
C ILE A 21 1.39 4.55 1.13
N ILE A 22 0.47 4.12 0.28
CA ILE A 22 -0.76 4.86 -0.04
C ILE A 22 -1.96 3.97 0.25
N THR A 23 -2.99 4.50 0.92
CA THR A 23 -4.25 3.81 1.04
C THR A 23 -5.39 4.69 0.50
N HIS A 24 -6.63 4.17 0.54
CA HIS A 24 -7.74 4.80 -0.17
C HIS A 24 -8.36 5.98 0.58
N LEU A 25 -9.12 6.78 -0.15
CA LEU A 25 -9.96 7.84 0.40
C LEU A 25 -10.90 7.29 1.46
N ARG A 26 -11.16 8.06 2.51
CA ARG A 26 -12.04 7.67 3.62
C ARG A 26 -11.64 6.30 4.17
N PRO A 27 -10.41 6.17 4.65
CA PRO A 27 -9.88 4.86 5.04
C PRO A 27 -10.68 4.24 6.18
N ASP A 28 -10.81 2.93 6.11
CA ASP A 28 -11.39 2.10 7.16
C ASP A 28 -10.29 1.37 7.95
N ALA A 29 -10.68 0.50 8.87
CA ALA A 29 -9.73 -0.24 9.70
C ALA A 29 -8.83 -1.17 8.87
N ASP A 30 -9.34 -1.78 7.80
CA ASP A 30 -8.53 -2.64 6.92
C ASP A 30 -7.43 -1.81 6.23
N ALA A 31 -7.78 -0.63 5.72
CA ALA A 31 -6.83 0.25 5.06
C ALA A 31 -5.71 0.72 6.00
N VAL A 32 -6.07 1.30 7.13
CA VAL A 32 -5.06 1.84 8.07
C VAL A 32 -4.33 0.73 8.83
N GLY A 33 -5.00 -0.38 9.09
CA GLY A 33 -4.38 -1.55 9.72
C GLY A 33 -3.33 -2.19 8.83
N SER A 34 -3.62 -2.31 7.53
CA SER A 34 -2.65 -2.79 6.54
C SER A 34 -1.46 -1.85 6.45
N ALA A 35 -1.71 -0.54 6.41
CA ALA A 35 -0.64 0.46 6.37
C ALA A 35 0.25 0.38 7.61
N ALA A 36 -0.35 0.22 8.80
CA ALA A 36 0.40 0.07 10.05
C ALA A 36 1.27 -1.19 10.04
N ALA A 37 0.71 -2.32 9.63
CA ALA A 37 1.44 -3.58 9.58
C ALA A 37 2.65 -3.50 8.64
N LEU A 38 2.46 -2.97 7.45
CA LEU A 38 3.55 -2.82 6.49
C LEU A 38 4.61 -1.84 6.99
N THR A 39 4.19 -0.70 7.54
CA THR A 39 5.10 0.30 8.10
C THR A 39 6.01 -0.31 9.17
N LEU A 40 5.41 -1.01 10.14
CA LEU A 40 6.18 -1.60 11.25
C LEU A 40 7.12 -2.71 10.76
N ALA A 41 6.65 -3.55 9.84
CA ALA A 41 7.48 -4.64 9.29
C ALA A 41 8.68 -4.10 8.51
N LEU A 42 8.49 -3.06 7.70
CA LEU A 42 9.57 -2.47 6.91
C LEU A 42 10.58 -1.74 7.81
N ARG A 43 10.10 -1.04 8.84
CA ARG A 43 10.97 -0.36 9.81
C ARG A 43 11.85 -1.36 10.58
N GLN A 44 11.32 -2.53 10.92
CA GLN A 44 12.11 -3.59 11.56
C GLN A 44 13.27 -4.06 10.68
N ARG A 45 13.15 -3.89 9.37
CA ARG A 45 14.19 -4.24 8.39
C ARG A 45 15.06 -3.04 8.01
N GLY A 46 14.97 -1.94 8.75
CA GLY A 46 15.80 -0.75 8.53
C GLY A 46 15.39 0.11 7.34
N LYS A 47 14.20 -0.09 6.80
CA LYS A 47 13.73 0.66 5.63
C LYS A 47 13.05 1.96 6.05
N GLN A 48 13.14 2.98 5.19
CA GLN A 48 12.43 4.24 5.37
C GLN A 48 11.01 4.09 4.85
N THR A 49 10.04 4.61 5.61
CA THR A 49 8.63 4.55 5.23
C THR A 49 7.96 5.90 5.39
N ARG A 50 6.98 6.16 4.53
CA ARG A 50 6.10 7.31 4.63
C ARG A 50 4.72 6.88 4.15
N THR A 51 3.67 7.18 4.92
CA THR A 51 2.31 6.80 4.57
C THR A 51 1.47 8.03 4.29
N VAL A 52 0.77 8.04 3.15
CA VAL A 52 -0.02 9.18 2.70
C VAL A 52 -1.41 8.74 2.23
N ILE A 53 -2.36 9.67 2.27
CA ILE A 53 -3.67 9.54 1.66
C ILE A 53 -3.94 10.80 0.85
N GLY A 54 -4.39 10.65 -0.39
CA GLY A 54 -4.67 11.75 -1.30
C GLY A 54 -6.00 12.42 -1.04
N GLN A 55 -6.20 12.93 0.17
CA GLN A 55 -7.42 13.64 0.59
C GLN A 55 -7.07 14.77 1.56
N ARG A 56 -8.00 15.72 1.71
CA ARG A 56 -7.88 16.80 2.70
C ARG A 56 -8.70 16.51 3.96
N ARG A 57 -9.66 15.61 3.88
CA ARG A 57 -10.55 15.27 4.99
C ARG A 57 -9.80 14.44 6.03
N ASP A 58 -9.97 14.78 7.31
CA ASP A 58 -9.35 14.08 8.42
C ASP A 58 -9.76 12.61 8.49
N ILE A 59 -8.86 11.78 9.00
CA ILE A 59 -9.11 10.38 9.30
C ILE A 59 -10.07 10.32 10.49
N SER A 60 -11.01 9.36 10.46
CA SER A 60 -11.95 9.16 11.58
C SER A 60 -11.23 8.93 12.89
N ALA A 61 -11.69 9.63 13.94
CA ALA A 61 -11.06 9.62 15.27
C ALA A 61 -10.93 8.20 15.87
N ASN A 62 -11.91 7.32 15.60
CA ASN A 62 -11.89 5.97 16.14
C ASN A 62 -10.75 5.09 15.59
N LEU A 63 -10.10 5.50 14.49
CA LEU A 63 -8.99 4.75 13.91
C LEU A 63 -7.64 5.06 14.57
N PHE A 64 -7.57 6.11 15.38
CA PHE A 64 -6.30 6.54 16.00
C PHE A 64 -5.81 5.63 17.12
N SER A 65 -6.57 4.59 17.47
CA SER A 65 -6.08 3.52 18.33
C SER A 65 -5.16 2.54 17.61
N ILE A 66 -5.17 2.54 16.28
CA ILE A 66 -4.29 1.70 15.46
C ILE A 66 -2.90 2.33 15.43
N PRO A 67 -1.82 1.56 15.67
CA PRO A 67 -0.46 2.10 15.63
C PRO A 67 -0.14 2.81 14.32
N THR A 68 0.65 3.86 14.38
CA THR A 68 1.15 4.66 13.26
C THR A 68 0.11 5.51 12.52
N VAL A 69 -1.17 5.41 12.84
CA VAL A 69 -2.22 6.21 12.16
C VAL A 69 -1.97 7.71 12.30
N ASP A 70 -1.46 8.15 13.44
CA ASP A 70 -1.10 9.54 13.69
C ASP A 70 0.07 10.04 12.81
N GLU A 71 0.80 9.14 12.18
CA GLU A 71 1.90 9.47 11.27
C GLU A 71 1.44 9.59 9.80
N ILE A 72 0.20 9.19 9.49
CA ILE A 72 -0.33 9.28 8.12
C ILE A 72 -0.51 10.73 7.73
N GLU A 73 0.01 11.11 6.57
CA GLU A 73 -0.09 12.47 6.04
C GLU A 73 -1.21 12.56 4.99
N LEU A 74 -2.01 13.60 5.11
CA LEU A 74 -3.03 13.93 4.11
C LEU A 74 -2.37 14.87 3.10
N VAL A 75 -2.35 14.48 1.83
CA VAL A 75 -1.57 15.19 0.81
C VAL A 75 -2.39 15.53 -0.41
N ASP A 76 -2.07 16.65 -1.06
CA ASP A 76 -2.57 16.99 -2.39
C ASP A 76 -1.71 16.35 -3.48
N GLU A 77 -0.40 16.22 -3.21
CA GLU A 77 0.57 15.70 -4.17
C GLU A 77 1.35 14.53 -3.56
N LEU A 78 1.68 13.56 -4.40
CA LEU A 78 2.44 12.39 -3.96
C LEU A 78 3.89 12.75 -3.67
N PRO A 79 4.44 12.34 -2.52
CA PRO A 79 5.87 12.54 -2.26
C PRO A 79 6.73 11.86 -3.33
N THR A 80 7.86 12.47 -3.68
CA THR A 80 8.79 11.94 -4.69
C THR A 80 10.04 11.36 -4.03
N GLY A 81 10.83 10.61 -4.80
CA GLY A 81 12.13 10.14 -4.36
C GLY A 81 12.15 8.82 -3.59
N TYR A 82 11.04 8.08 -3.60
CA TYR A 82 10.98 6.75 -2.99
C TYR A 82 11.31 5.66 -4.01
N ASP A 83 11.95 4.59 -3.54
CA ASP A 83 12.30 3.46 -4.41
C ASP A 83 11.05 2.71 -4.89
N LEU A 84 10.07 2.58 -4.02
CA LEU A 84 8.85 1.83 -4.27
C LEU A 84 7.63 2.55 -3.69
N TYR A 85 6.52 2.49 -4.41
CA TYR A 85 5.22 3.00 -3.99
C TYR A 85 4.26 1.82 -3.85
N VAL A 86 3.68 1.66 -2.66
CA VAL A 86 2.77 0.54 -2.39
C VAL A 86 1.37 1.08 -2.11
N THR A 87 0.39 0.64 -2.91
CA THR A 87 -1.02 0.94 -2.63
C THR A 87 -1.63 -0.23 -1.87
N LEU A 88 -2.31 0.08 -0.78
CA LEU A 88 -2.95 -0.90 0.09
C LEU A 88 -4.47 -0.68 0.12
N ASP A 89 -5.23 -1.72 -0.17
CA ASP A 89 -6.69 -1.71 -0.08
C ASP A 89 -7.37 -0.73 -1.04
N CYS A 90 -6.70 -0.33 -2.12
CA CYS A 90 -7.27 0.55 -3.14
C CYS A 90 -7.85 -0.32 -4.26
N GLY A 91 -9.17 -0.41 -4.32
CA GLY A 91 -9.87 -1.25 -5.29
C GLY A 91 -9.74 -0.76 -6.73
N SER A 92 -9.42 0.52 -6.92
CA SER A 92 -9.21 1.15 -8.23
C SER A 92 -8.30 2.35 -8.07
N LEU A 93 -7.74 2.82 -9.17
CA LEU A 93 -6.80 3.95 -9.15
C LEU A 93 -7.44 5.24 -8.64
N ASP A 94 -8.69 5.51 -9.00
CA ASP A 94 -9.39 6.72 -8.55
C ASP A 94 -9.63 6.75 -7.04
N ARG A 95 -9.62 5.60 -6.36
CA ARG A 95 -9.72 5.54 -4.90
C ARG A 95 -8.49 6.09 -4.20
N THR A 96 -7.41 6.33 -4.91
CA THR A 96 -6.21 6.98 -4.37
C THR A 96 -6.32 8.51 -4.34
N GLY A 97 -7.40 9.07 -4.88
CA GLY A 97 -7.71 10.50 -4.80
C GLY A 97 -6.79 11.40 -5.58
N SER A 98 -6.32 12.47 -4.95
CA SER A 98 -5.51 13.49 -5.60
C SER A 98 -4.18 13.00 -6.16
N VAL A 99 -3.70 11.83 -5.72
CA VAL A 99 -2.41 11.28 -6.15
C VAL A 99 -2.54 10.25 -7.28
N ALA A 100 -3.75 10.03 -7.79
CA ALA A 100 -4.03 8.98 -8.78
C ALA A 100 -3.17 9.10 -10.04
N ASP A 101 -3.06 10.29 -10.62
CA ASP A 101 -2.28 10.51 -11.84
C ASP A 101 -0.81 10.21 -11.63
N SER A 102 -0.24 10.64 -10.51
CA SER A 102 1.15 10.35 -10.17
C SER A 102 1.40 8.86 -9.98
N ILE A 103 0.46 8.15 -9.35
CA ILE A 103 0.56 6.69 -9.19
C ILE A 103 0.52 6.00 -10.57
N ALA A 104 -0.35 6.45 -11.48
CA ALA A 104 -0.42 5.89 -12.82
C ALA A 104 0.91 6.05 -13.58
N GLU A 105 1.54 7.21 -13.47
CA GLU A 105 2.85 7.48 -14.09
C GLU A 105 3.94 6.59 -13.49
N LEU A 106 3.95 6.44 -12.17
CA LEU A 106 4.93 5.60 -11.48
C LEU A 106 4.71 4.11 -11.79
N ALA A 107 3.45 3.68 -11.96
CA ALA A 107 3.14 2.31 -12.37
C ALA A 107 3.69 2.02 -13.78
N ALA A 108 3.54 2.97 -14.70
CA ALA A 108 4.13 2.86 -16.04
C ALA A 108 5.67 2.78 -16.00
N ALA A 109 6.27 3.38 -14.97
CA ALA A 109 7.72 3.34 -14.75
C ALA A 109 8.19 2.10 -13.97
N GLY A 110 7.30 1.17 -13.64
CA GLY A 110 7.65 -0.07 -12.94
C GLY A 110 7.82 0.07 -11.42
N ARG A 111 7.26 1.13 -10.79
CA ARG A 111 7.56 1.48 -9.42
C ARG A 111 6.38 1.35 -8.45
N VAL A 112 5.28 0.72 -8.86
CA VAL A 112 4.08 0.59 -8.01
C VAL A 112 3.75 -0.86 -7.76
N LEU A 113 3.63 -1.20 -6.47
CA LEU A 113 3.10 -2.47 -5.99
C LEU A 113 1.68 -2.24 -5.47
N CYS A 114 0.71 -2.92 -6.06
CA CYS A 114 -0.70 -2.86 -5.64
C CYS A 114 -1.03 -4.12 -4.85
N ILE A 115 -1.46 -3.96 -3.60
CA ILE A 115 -1.89 -5.06 -2.73
C ILE A 115 -3.35 -4.82 -2.35
N ASP A 116 -4.22 -5.75 -2.71
CA ASP A 116 -5.66 -5.60 -2.51
C ASP A 116 -6.38 -6.96 -2.45
N HIS A 117 -7.63 -6.95 -2.03
CA HIS A 117 -8.49 -8.14 -2.00
C HIS A 117 -9.78 -7.98 -2.80
N HIS A 118 -10.06 -6.81 -3.36
CA HIS A 118 -11.29 -6.57 -4.10
C HIS A 118 -11.31 -7.29 -5.45
N SER A 119 -12.35 -8.10 -5.70
CA SER A 119 -12.48 -8.83 -6.96
C SER A 119 -12.58 -7.93 -8.20
N SER A 120 -13.06 -6.71 -8.01
CA SER A 120 -13.19 -5.71 -9.08
C SER A 120 -11.87 -5.05 -9.47
N ASN A 121 -10.80 -5.25 -8.71
CA ASN A 121 -9.51 -4.64 -8.99
C ASN A 121 -8.89 -5.24 -10.25
N GLU A 122 -8.60 -4.41 -11.24
CA GLU A 122 -8.03 -4.85 -12.53
C GLU A 122 -6.50 -4.91 -12.53
N GLY A 123 -5.86 -4.51 -11.41
CA GLY A 123 -4.40 -4.55 -11.27
C GLY A 123 -3.72 -3.35 -11.91
N PHE A 124 -3.87 -2.18 -11.31
CA PHE A 124 -3.28 -0.95 -11.85
C PHE A 124 -1.80 -0.74 -11.49
N GLY A 125 -1.23 -1.57 -10.63
CA GLY A 125 0.18 -1.49 -10.28
C GLY A 125 1.10 -2.11 -11.33
N SER A 126 2.39 -1.86 -11.21
CA SER A 126 3.42 -2.54 -11.99
C SER A 126 3.50 -4.00 -11.58
N ILE A 127 3.36 -4.24 -10.28
CA ILE A 127 3.26 -5.55 -9.66
C ILE A 127 1.93 -5.57 -8.91
N ASN A 128 1.17 -6.65 -9.02
CA ASN A 128 -0.14 -6.75 -8.40
C ASN A 128 -0.27 -8.02 -7.58
N VAL A 129 -0.70 -7.86 -6.33
CA VAL A 129 -1.17 -8.95 -5.49
C VAL A 129 -2.63 -8.64 -5.16
N VAL A 130 -3.53 -9.13 -5.98
CA VAL A 130 -4.98 -8.96 -5.83
C VAL A 130 -5.57 -10.34 -5.60
N ASP A 131 -5.91 -10.63 -4.36
CA ASP A 131 -6.39 -11.95 -3.96
C ASP A 131 -7.80 -11.87 -3.36
N PRO A 132 -8.84 -12.05 -4.20
CA PRO A 132 -10.23 -11.94 -3.75
C PRO A 132 -10.70 -13.09 -2.87
N VAL A 133 -9.91 -14.16 -2.73
CA VAL A 133 -10.20 -15.25 -1.80
C VAL A 133 -9.96 -14.82 -0.36
N CYS A 134 -9.05 -13.89 -0.13
CA CYS A 134 -8.77 -13.35 1.20
C CYS A 134 -9.90 -12.43 1.67
N GLU A 135 -10.19 -12.48 2.96
CA GLU A 135 -11.28 -11.70 3.58
C GLU A 135 -10.97 -10.20 3.63
N SER A 136 -9.68 -9.84 3.63
CA SER A 136 -9.24 -8.45 3.76
C SER A 136 -7.85 -8.28 3.15
N THR A 137 -7.49 -7.03 2.88
CA THR A 137 -6.13 -6.69 2.44
C THR A 137 -5.10 -7.00 3.52
N THR A 138 -5.47 -6.87 4.80
CA THR A 138 -4.59 -7.24 5.91
C THR A 138 -4.18 -8.72 5.81
N VAL A 139 -5.09 -9.61 5.47
CA VAL A 139 -4.78 -11.04 5.32
C VAL A 139 -3.83 -11.28 4.15
N VAL A 140 -4.05 -10.61 3.01
CA VAL A 140 -3.13 -10.68 1.85
C VAL A 140 -1.73 -10.22 2.28
N LEU A 141 -1.67 -9.10 2.98
CA LEU A 141 -0.40 -8.52 3.44
C LEU A 141 0.34 -9.44 4.41
N LEU A 142 -0.38 -10.08 5.34
CA LEU A 142 0.23 -11.03 6.28
C LEU A 142 0.94 -12.17 5.56
N ASP A 143 0.34 -12.71 4.49
CA ASP A 143 0.97 -13.74 3.68
C ASP A 143 2.29 -13.22 3.05
N ILE A 144 2.28 -12.00 2.52
CA ILE A 144 3.48 -11.37 1.97
C ILE A 144 4.56 -11.21 3.05
N LEU A 145 4.18 -10.71 4.23
CA LEU A 145 5.12 -10.46 5.32
C LEU A 145 5.72 -11.78 5.85
N ASP A 146 4.93 -12.85 5.92
CA ASP A 146 5.43 -14.17 6.30
C ASP A 146 6.48 -14.67 5.31
N ARG A 147 6.27 -14.45 4.02
CA ARG A 147 7.24 -14.83 2.98
C ARG A 147 8.53 -14.02 3.08
N ILE A 148 8.43 -12.75 3.46
CA ILE A 148 9.61 -11.89 3.68
C ILE A 148 10.43 -12.39 4.87
N SER A 149 9.79 -12.85 5.94
CA SER A 149 10.47 -13.26 7.17
C SER A 149 11.37 -14.48 7.00
N VAL A 150 11.19 -15.26 5.93
CA VAL A 150 12.04 -16.42 5.62
C VAL A 150 13.16 -16.12 4.60
N GLN A 151 13.29 -14.87 4.19
CA GLN A 151 14.34 -14.44 3.25
C GLN A 151 15.71 -14.27 3.91
#